data_764c3dac6921187b51481ff69f612e65
#
_entry.id   764c3dac6921187b51481ff69f612e65
#
_cell.length_a   1.000
_cell.length_b   1.000
_cell.length_c   1.000
_cell.angle_alpha   90.00
_cell.angle_beta   90.00
_cell.angle_gamma   90.00
#
_symmetry.space_group_name_H-M   'P 1'
#
loop_
_entity.id
_entity.type
_entity.pdbx_description
1 polymer ?
#
loop_
_entity_poly.entity_id
_entity_poly.type
_entity_poly.pdbx_seq_one_letter_code
_entity_poly.pdbx_strand_id
1 'polypeptide(L)'
;MPIASAVAETSGFSLALCVASVMGGSMFGDNLSFISDTTIAACNGQGCEMKDKFRENFWIALPAALSALALILVISFRQAPGTPIVHEYHLLQTVPYLLVLIGGIAGIQVFVVLLIGIASGAVIMLGTGQTTLWDMLSSMGSGTSGMFETCMVAILVAAMCALIRENGGFTVLLRAIHKIFRGKKGGQLGVGILVALLDIATANNTVAIVMANPIAKQMSEDYGITPRKTASLLDTFSCISQGILPYGAQMLVAISAVHELGYELSAFEIMANLFYPGMLLVSSLIFIFVLPDRKNVESNA
;
A
#
# COMPACT_ATOMS: atom_id res chain seq x y z
N MET A 1 -0.85 13.62 -2.00
CA MET A 1 0.29 14.47 -1.65
C MET A 1 -0.07 15.95 -1.49
N PRO A 2 -0.89 16.61 -2.34
CA PRO A 2 -1.26 18.04 -2.14
C PRO A 2 -1.83 18.35 -0.75
N ILE A 3 -2.66 17.48 -0.19
CA ILE A 3 -3.20 17.66 1.17
C ILE A 3 -2.08 17.59 2.22
N ALA A 4 -1.10 16.70 2.05
CA ALA A 4 0.02 16.57 2.99
C ALA A 4 0.89 17.83 3.00
N SER A 5 1.20 18.41 1.83
CA SER A 5 1.96 19.64 1.73
C SER A 5 1.19 20.84 2.28
N ALA A 6 -0.09 20.96 1.95
CA ALA A 6 -0.94 22.04 2.48
C ALA A 6 -1.05 21.98 4.01
N VAL A 7 -1.20 20.79 4.61
CA VAL A 7 -1.21 20.61 6.08
C VAL A 7 0.16 20.98 6.67
N ALA A 8 1.26 20.57 6.05
CA ALA A 8 2.60 20.92 6.54
C ALA A 8 2.82 22.43 6.55
N GLU A 9 2.43 23.14 5.48
CA GLU A 9 2.54 24.60 5.38
C GLU A 9 1.66 25.34 6.39
N THR A 10 0.41 24.90 6.53
CA THR A 10 -0.57 25.63 7.36
C THR A 10 -0.40 25.37 8.85
N SER A 11 0.04 24.17 9.23
CA SER A 11 0.17 23.77 10.64
C SER A 11 1.61 23.81 11.16
N GLY A 12 2.61 24.00 10.29
CA GLY A 12 4.03 23.95 10.67
C GLY A 12 4.53 22.54 10.97
N PHE A 13 3.77 21.49 10.64
CA PHE A 13 4.22 20.12 10.79
C PHE A 13 5.30 19.74 9.77
N SER A 14 6.14 18.78 10.13
CA SER A 14 7.12 18.23 9.21
C SER A 14 6.44 17.68 7.96
N LEU A 15 6.89 18.12 6.77
CA LEU A 15 6.38 17.61 5.49
C LEU A 15 6.56 16.08 5.39
N ALA A 16 7.71 15.57 5.84
CA ALA A 16 7.97 14.13 5.86
C ALA A 16 6.94 13.35 6.71
N LEU A 17 6.54 13.90 7.87
CA LEU A 17 5.51 13.28 8.71
C LEU A 17 4.13 13.32 8.03
N CYS A 18 3.77 14.43 7.40
CA CYS A 18 2.49 14.56 6.70
C CYS A 18 2.41 13.60 5.51
N VAL A 19 3.45 13.52 4.68
CA VAL A 19 3.54 12.61 3.54
C VAL A 19 3.50 11.15 3.99
N ALA A 20 4.31 10.80 5.00
CA ALA A 20 4.33 9.45 5.57
C ALA A 20 2.97 9.04 6.18
N SER A 21 2.27 9.99 6.82
CA SER A 21 0.93 9.76 7.37
C SER A 21 -0.09 9.44 6.28
N VAL A 22 -0.06 10.17 5.15
CA VAL A 22 -0.92 9.89 3.99
C VAL A 22 -0.58 8.53 3.38
N MET A 23 0.70 8.23 3.21
CA MET A 23 1.15 6.91 2.71
C MET A 23 0.69 5.78 3.63
N GLY A 24 0.89 5.91 4.94
CA GLY A 24 0.45 4.93 5.93
C GLY A 24 -1.06 4.70 5.91
N GLY A 25 -1.84 5.77 5.73
CA GLY A 25 -3.29 5.69 5.56
C GLY A 25 -3.70 4.95 4.28
N SER A 26 -3.01 5.19 3.17
CA SER A 26 -3.23 4.48 1.90
C SER A 26 -2.92 2.99 2.03
N MET A 27 -1.81 2.64 2.69
CA MET A 27 -1.41 1.25 2.95
C MET A 27 -2.43 0.52 3.85
N PHE A 28 -2.96 1.21 4.87
CA PHE A 28 -4.03 0.66 5.70
C PHE A 28 -5.30 0.40 4.88
N GLY A 29 -5.67 1.35 4.01
CA GLY A 29 -6.80 1.20 3.10
C GLY A 29 -6.64 0.01 2.15
N ASP A 30 -5.46 -0.18 1.58
CA ASP A 30 -5.14 -1.31 0.71
C ASP A 30 -5.29 -2.65 1.44
N ASN A 31 -4.71 -2.78 2.63
CA ASN A 31 -4.81 -4.00 3.45
C ASN A 31 -6.26 -4.37 3.82
N LEU A 32 -7.15 -3.41 3.99
CA LEU A 32 -8.56 -3.63 4.31
C LEU A 32 -9.51 -3.42 3.12
N SER A 33 -8.99 -3.41 1.91
CA SER A 33 -9.79 -3.33 0.70
C SER A 33 -10.32 -4.71 0.28
N PHE A 34 -11.55 -4.72 -0.25
CA PHE A 34 -12.11 -5.89 -0.93
C PHE A 34 -11.75 -5.94 -2.42
N ILE A 35 -11.31 -4.81 -2.97
CA ILE A 35 -11.14 -4.59 -4.41
C ILE A 35 -9.71 -4.24 -4.79
N SER A 36 -8.76 -4.24 -3.84
CA SER A 36 -7.35 -4.02 -4.18
C SER A 36 -6.81 -5.19 -5.00
N ASP A 37 -5.90 -4.88 -5.91
CA ASP A 37 -5.24 -5.86 -6.77
C ASP A 37 -4.43 -6.88 -5.96
N THR A 38 -3.83 -6.47 -4.85
CA THR A 38 -3.15 -7.35 -3.89
C THR A 38 -4.10 -8.34 -3.24
N THR A 39 -5.29 -7.87 -2.80
CA THR A 39 -6.33 -8.73 -2.24
C THR A 39 -6.85 -9.74 -3.27
N ILE A 40 -7.13 -9.28 -4.48
CA ILE A 40 -7.59 -10.13 -5.58
C ILE A 40 -6.52 -11.19 -5.92
N ALA A 41 -5.27 -10.77 -6.07
CA ALA A 41 -4.16 -11.67 -6.37
C ALA A 41 -3.97 -12.74 -5.28
N ALA A 42 -3.94 -12.33 -4.00
CA ALA A 42 -3.77 -13.24 -2.89
C ALA A 42 -4.93 -14.25 -2.75
N CYS A 43 -6.19 -13.77 -2.83
CA CYS A 43 -7.36 -14.63 -2.68
C CYS A 43 -7.50 -15.61 -3.84
N ASN A 44 -7.31 -15.16 -5.08
CA ASN A 44 -7.39 -16.02 -6.25
C ASN A 44 -6.31 -17.11 -6.22
N GLY A 45 -5.09 -16.77 -5.83
CA GLY A 45 -3.99 -17.73 -5.74
C GLY A 45 -4.19 -18.78 -4.65
N GLN A 46 -4.77 -18.41 -3.51
CA GLN A 46 -5.03 -19.31 -2.40
C GLN A 46 -6.39 -20.02 -2.48
N GLY A 47 -7.30 -19.56 -3.34
CA GLY A 47 -8.65 -20.14 -3.47
C GLY A 47 -9.54 -19.83 -2.27
N CYS A 48 -9.51 -18.60 -1.76
CA CYS A 48 -10.37 -18.16 -0.66
C CYS A 48 -11.20 -16.94 -1.05
N GLU A 49 -12.30 -16.71 -0.33
CA GLU A 49 -13.13 -15.54 -0.54
C GLU A 49 -12.47 -14.26 0.01
N MET A 50 -12.63 -13.13 -0.71
CA MET A 50 -12.08 -11.84 -0.27
C MET A 50 -12.65 -11.40 1.09
N LYS A 51 -13.91 -11.75 1.38
CA LYS A 51 -14.56 -11.49 2.66
C LYS A 51 -13.88 -12.20 3.82
N ASP A 52 -13.42 -13.42 3.60
CA ASP A 52 -12.74 -14.20 4.64
C ASP A 52 -11.33 -13.68 4.90
N LYS A 53 -10.60 -13.33 3.84
CA LYS A 53 -9.31 -12.64 3.95
C LYS A 53 -9.45 -11.31 4.67
N PHE A 54 -10.47 -10.50 4.35
CA PHE A 54 -10.74 -9.24 5.02
C PHE A 54 -10.92 -9.43 6.54
N ARG A 55 -11.73 -10.39 6.95
CA ARG A 55 -11.95 -10.70 8.37
C ARG A 55 -10.67 -11.09 9.10
N GLU A 56 -9.82 -11.85 8.44
CA GLU A 56 -8.52 -12.25 8.98
C GLU A 56 -7.59 -11.03 9.09
N ASN A 57 -7.52 -10.24 8.02
CA ASN A 57 -6.65 -9.07 7.93
C ASN A 57 -7.06 -7.92 8.87
N PHE A 58 -8.35 -7.79 9.15
CA PHE A 58 -8.88 -6.78 10.07
C PHE A 58 -8.21 -6.83 11.45
N TRP A 59 -7.96 -8.04 11.95
CA TRP A 59 -7.32 -8.23 13.26
C TRP A 59 -5.81 -7.96 13.26
N ILE A 60 -5.21 -7.84 12.11
CA ILE A 60 -3.80 -7.48 11.94
C ILE A 60 -3.68 -5.98 11.67
N ALA A 61 -4.43 -5.48 10.69
CA ALA A 61 -4.30 -4.13 10.17
C ALA A 61 -4.88 -3.06 11.11
N LEU A 62 -6.04 -3.32 11.76
CA LEU A 62 -6.67 -2.33 12.64
C LEU A 62 -5.81 -1.98 13.88
N PRO A 63 -5.29 -2.96 14.65
CA PRO A 63 -4.40 -2.63 15.77
C PRO A 63 -3.13 -1.89 15.33
N ALA A 64 -2.58 -2.25 14.17
CA ALA A 64 -1.43 -1.58 13.59
C ALA A 64 -1.74 -0.11 13.26
N ALA A 65 -2.89 0.15 12.61
CA ALA A 65 -3.32 1.49 12.26
C ALA A 65 -3.59 2.36 13.50
N LEU A 66 -4.27 1.81 14.51
CA LEU A 66 -4.53 2.53 15.77
C LEU A 66 -3.23 2.87 16.50
N SER A 67 -2.26 1.94 16.50
CA SER A 67 -0.95 2.17 17.10
C SER A 67 -0.14 3.23 16.35
N ALA A 68 -0.15 3.17 15.00
CA ALA A 68 0.50 4.17 14.17
C ALA A 68 -0.15 5.55 14.35
N LEU A 69 -1.49 5.62 14.37
CA LEU A 69 -2.22 6.85 14.63
C LEU A 69 -1.87 7.45 16.00
N ALA A 70 -1.82 6.62 17.04
CA ALA A 70 -1.43 7.08 18.37
C ALA A 70 -0.02 7.67 18.39
N LEU A 71 0.95 7.05 17.69
CA LEU A 71 2.31 7.58 17.57
C LEU A 71 2.32 8.93 16.84
N ILE A 72 1.61 9.03 15.70
CA ILE A 72 1.51 10.27 14.93
C ILE A 72 0.91 11.37 15.79
N LEU A 73 -0.16 11.10 16.53
CA LEU A 73 -0.79 12.07 17.43
C LEU A 73 0.19 12.54 18.52
N VAL A 74 0.90 11.61 19.18
CA VAL A 74 1.89 11.97 20.21
C VAL A 74 3.00 12.85 19.64
N ILE A 75 3.50 12.55 18.44
CA ILE A 75 4.53 13.35 17.77
C ILE A 75 3.98 14.72 17.40
N SER A 76 2.76 14.77 16.83
CA SER A 76 2.10 16.03 16.44
C SER A 76 1.85 16.94 17.62
N PHE A 77 1.43 16.42 18.79
CA PHE A 77 1.25 17.22 20.01
C PHE A 77 2.56 17.76 20.60
N ARG A 78 3.70 17.18 20.23
CA ARG A 78 5.02 17.67 20.67
C ARG A 78 5.60 18.73 19.74
N GLN A 79 5.07 18.86 18.53
CA GLN A 79 5.47 19.92 17.61
C GLN A 79 4.75 21.21 17.99
N ALA A 80 5.47 22.32 17.99
CA ALA A 80 4.85 23.63 18.25
C ALA A 80 3.83 23.92 17.15
N PRO A 81 2.59 24.33 17.48
CA PRO A 81 1.62 24.69 16.47
C PRO A 81 2.13 25.88 15.66
N GLY A 82 2.17 25.73 14.33
CA GLY A 82 2.40 26.84 13.43
C GLY A 82 1.25 27.85 13.51
N THR A 83 1.47 29.06 13.03
CA THR A 83 0.37 30.02 12.86
C THR A 83 -0.56 29.50 11.76
N PRO A 84 -1.85 29.25 12.04
CA PRO A 84 -2.75 28.73 11.04
C PRO A 84 -2.89 29.76 9.90
N ILE A 85 -2.50 29.37 8.70
CA ILE A 85 -2.73 30.14 7.50
C ILE A 85 -4.15 29.81 7.03
N VAL A 86 -5.04 30.80 7.07
CA VAL A 86 -6.40 30.63 6.58
C VAL A 86 -6.38 30.75 5.05
N HIS A 87 -6.55 29.63 4.36
CA HIS A 87 -6.76 29.65 2.91
C HIS A 87 -8.25 29.78 2.59
N GLU A 88 -8.56 30.57 1.59
CA GLU A 88 -9.89 30.55 1.00
C GLU A 88 -10.07 29.19 0.30
N TYR A 89 -11.13 28.50 0.63
CA TYR A 89 -11.44 27.19 0.02
C TYR A 89 -12.81 27.23 -0.67
N HIS A 90 -12.89 26.56 -1.80
CA HIS A 90 -14.13 26.36 -2.52
C HIS A 90 -14.60 24.91 -2.34
N LEU A 91 -15.72 24.71 -1.67
CA LEU A 91 -16.30 23.38 -1.44
C LEU A 91 -16.49 22.60 -2.74
N LEU A 92 -16.69 23.28 -3.87
CA LEU A 92 -16.85 22.62 -5.16
C LEU A 92 -15.61 21.81 -5.58
N GLN A 93 -14.41 22.19 -5.12
CA GLN A 93 -13.16 21.47 -5.41
C GLN A 93 -13.06 20.13 -4.68
N THR A 94 -13.88 19.89 -3.65
CA THR A 94 -13.91 18.59 -2.94
C THR A 94 -14.74 17.55 -3.68
N VAL A 95 -15.60 17.97 -4.62
CA VAL A 95 -16.52 17.07 -5.35
C VAL A 95 -15.80 15.93 -6.09
N PRO A 96 -14.69 16.15 -6.83
CA PRO A 96 -13.96 15.05 -7.48
C PRO A 96 -13.48 13.99 -6.50
N TYR A 97 -12.98 14.40 -5.34
CA TYR A 97 -12.52 13.47 -4.29
C TYR A 97 -13.67 12.66 -3.72
N LEU A 98 -14.83 13.28 -3.49
CA LEU A 98 -16.04 12.59 -3.04
C LEU A 98 -16.55 11.59 -4.08
N LEU A 99 -16.52 11.95 -5.37
CA LEU A 99 -16.90 11.04 -6.46
C LEU A 99 -15.99 9.81 -6.52
N VAL A 100 -14.68 10.01 -6.39
CA VAL A 100 -13.70 8.91 -6.34
C VAL A 100 -13.95 8.02 -5.11
N LEU A 101 -14.17 8.61 -3.95
CA LEU A 101 -14.42 7.88 -2.72
C LEU A 101 -15.72 7.05 -2.82
N ILE A 102 -16.81 7.68 -3.25
CA ILE A 102 -18.12 7.01 -3.40
C ILE A 102 -18.05 5.91 -4.47
N GLY A 103 -17.40 6.20 -5.61
CA GLY A 103 -17.20 5.22 -6.69
C GLY A 103 -16.38 4.00 -6.25
N GLY A 104 -15.33 4.22 -5.45
CA GLY A 104 -14.53 3.15 -4.85
C GLY A 104 -15.35 2.29 -3.88
N ILE A 105 -16.14 2.92 -2.99
CA ILE A 105 -17.01 2.19 -2.05
C ILE A 105 -18.11 1.43 -2.80
N ALA A 106 -18.65 1.98 -3.88
CA ALA A 106 -19.66 1.34 -4.72
C ALA A 106 -19.12 0.15 -5.56
N GLY A 107 -17.77 -0.10 -5.52
CA GLY A 107 -17.14 -1.21 -6.24
C GLY A 107 -17.01 -0.96 -7.75
N ILE A 108 -17.05 0.29 -8.20
CA ILE A 108 -16.81 0.62 -9.60
C ILE A 108 -15.33 0.38 -9.93
N GLN A 109 -15.05 -0.06 -11.14
CA GLN A 109 -13.67 -0.31 -11.58
C GLN A 109 -12.77 0.92 -11.36
N VAL A 110 -11.60 0.72 -10.74
CA VAL A 110 -10.71 1.80 -10.27
C VAL A 110 -10.35 2.78 -11.39
N PHE A 111 -10.01 2.28 -12.60
CA PHE A 111 -9.68 3.15 -13.73
C PHE A 111 -10.85 4.08 -14.14
N VAL A 112 -12.09 3.57 -14.12
CA VAL A 112 -13.28 4.36 -14.43
C VAL A 112 -13.51 5.44 -13.37
N VAL A 113 -13.36 5.08 -12.09
CA VAL A 113 -13.51 6.02 -10.97
C VAL A 113 -12.47 7.14 -11.04
N LEU A 114 -11.21 6.81 -11.33
CA LEU A 114 -10.14 7.80 -11.51
C LEU A 114 -10.39 8.72 -12.70
N LEU A 115 -10.84 8.16 -13.83
CA LEU A 115 -11.21 8.98 -15.01
C LEU A 115 -12.36 9.95 -14.70
N ILE A 116 -13.38 9.49 -13.95
CA ILE A 116 -14.47 10.35 -13.49
C ILE A 116 -13.94 11.46 -12.58
N GLY A 117 -13.03 11.12 -11.66
CA GLY A 117 -12.37 12.10 -10.79
C GLY A 117 -11.60 13.17 -11.57
N ILE A 118 -10.77 12.74 -12.52
CA ILE A 118 -10.00 13.65 -13.38
C ILE A 118 -10.92 14.52 -14.23
N ALA A 119 -11.92 13.93 -14.89
CA ALA A 119 -12.85 14.67 -15.74
C ALA A 119 -13.68 15.69 -14.94
N SER A 120 -14.21 15.29 -13.78
CA SER A 120 -14.96 16.22 -12.92
C SER A 120 -14.09 17.33 -12.35
N GLY A 121 -12.85 17.04 -11.96
CA GLY A 121 -11.88 18.05 -11.54
C GLY A 121 -11.57 19.04 -12.65
N ALA A 122 -11.30 18.56 -13.86
CA ALA A 122 -11.06 19.39 -15.02
C ALA A 122 -12.24 20.34 -15.34
N VAL A 123 -13.46 19.81 -15.32
CA VAL A 123 -14.68 20.62 -15.56
C VAL A 123 -14.85 21.70 -14.49
N ILE A 124 -14.64 21.37 -13.22
CA ILE A 124 -14.76 22.32 -12.11
C ILE A 124 -13.69 23.40 -12.21
N MET A 125 -12.44 23.05 -12.43
CA MET A 125 -11.32 24.01 -12.51
C MET A 125 -11.45 24.95 -13.71
N LEU A 126 -11.87 24.45 -14.86
CA LEU A 126 -12.15 25.27 -16.04
C LEU A 126 -13.39 26.13 -15.83
N GLY A 127 -14.47 25.59 -15.26
CA GLY A 127 -15.72 26.28 -15.02
C GLY A 127 -15.63 27.41 -13.97
N THR A 128 -14.73 27.24 -12.98
CA THR A 128 -14.44 28.25 -11.95
C THR A 128 -13.38 29.29 -12.40
N GLY A 129 -12.79 29.10 -13.58
CA GLY A 129 -11.75 30.01 -14.11
C GLY A 129 -10.42 29.93 -13.37
N GLN A 130 -10.18 28.88 -12.60
CA GLN A 130 -8.94 28.70 -11.84
C GLN A 130 -7.76 28.24 -12.70
N THR A 131 -8.04 27.65 -13.85
CA THR A 131 -7.03 27.24 -14.82
C THR A 131 -7.53 27.46 -16.24
N THR A 132 -6.60 27.62 -17.16
CA THR A 132 -6.91 27.64 -18.60
C THR A 132 -6.81 26.24 -19.18
N LEU A 133 -7.44 25.99 -20.33
CA LEU A 133 -7.33 24.70 -21.01
C LEU A 133 -5.87 24.33 -21.32
N TRP A 134 -5.06 25.34 -21.69
CA TRP A 134 -3.64 25.14 -21.99
C TRP A 134 -2.82 24.75 -20.77
N ASP A 135 -3.05 25.41 -19.63
CA ASP A 135 -2.36 25.10 -18.37
C ASP A 135 -2.76 23.71 -17.86
N MET A 136 -4.04 23.34 -18.02
CA MET A 136 -4.53 22.01 -17.67
C MET A 136 -3.85 20.94 -18.53
N LEU A 137 -3.78 21.10 -19.85
CA LEU A 137 -3.11 20.17 -20.75
C LEU A 137 -1.61 20.09 -20.47
N SER A 138 -0.98 21.21 -20.17
CA SER A 138 0.43 21.26 -19.75
C SER A 138 0.66 20.49 -18.45
N SER A 139 -0.21 20.67 -17.46
CA SER A 139 -0.14 19.93 -16.18
C SER A 139 -0.36 18.43 -16.35
N MET A 140 -1.29 18.03 -17.24
CA MET A 140 -1.46 16.61 -17.57
C MET A 140 -0.22 16.03 -18.27
N GLY A 141 0.42 16.80 -19.14
CA GLY A 141 1.67 16.43 -19.81
C GLY A 141 2.83 16.26 -18.83
N SER A 142 3.02 17.21 -17.92
CA SER A 142 4.07 17.12 -16.90
C SER A 142 3.82 15.98 -15.92
N GLY A 143 2.58 15.78 -15.46
CA GLY A 143 2.23 14.62 -14.62
C GLY A 143 2.52 13.26 -15.30
N THR A 144 2.21 13.14 -16.59
CA THR A 144 2.55 11.94 -17.37
C THR A 144 4.06 11.76 -17.49
N SER A 145 4.80 12.83 -17.74
CA SER A 145 6.27 12.79 -17.83
C SER A 145 6.91 12.45 -16.48
N GLY A 146 6.38 12.96 -15.36
CA GLY A 146 6.84 12.66 -14.01
C GLY A 146 6.71 11.16 -13.66
N MET A 147 5.73 10.46 -14.24
CA MET A 147 5.56 9.00 -14.04
C MET A 147 6.49 8.13 -14.88
N PHE A 148 7.24 8.71 -15.83
CA PHE A 148 8.11 7.94 -16.73
C PHE A 148 9.18 7.15 -15.99
N GLU A 149 9.86 7.76 -15.03
CA GLU A 149 10.90 7.11 -14.22
C GLU A 149 10.33 5.91 -13.46
N THR A 150 9.17 6.08 -12.82
CA THR A 150 8.46 5.00 -12.11
C THR A 150 8.11 3.83 -13.05
N CYS A 151 7.61 4.12 -14.25
CA CYS A 151 7.31 3.09 -15.25
C CYS A 151 8.57 2.35 -15.70
N MET A 152 9.66 3.08 -15.96
CA MET A 152 10.93 2.49 -16.40
C MET A 152 11.55 1.60 -15.31
N VAL A 153 11.55 2.05 -14.05
CA VAL A 153 12.02 1.24 -12.93
C VAL A 153 11.19 -0.05 -12.83
N ALA A 154 9.87 0.04 -12.90
CA ALA A 154 9.00 -1.13 -12.85
C ALA A 154 9.27 -2.14 -13.97
N ILE A 155 9.46 -1.67 -15.20
CA ILE A 155 9.78 -2.53 -16.37
C ILE A 155 11.15 -3.21 -16.17
N LEU A 156 12.18 -2.47 -15.78
CA LEU A 156 13.53 -3.01 -15.59
C LEU A 156 13.56 -4.03 -14.46
N VAL A 157 12.91 -3.74 -13.34
CA VAL A 157 12.80 -4.68 -12.22
C VAL A 157 12.05 -5.95 -12.64
N ALA A 158 10.95 -5.84 -13.37
CA ALA A 158 10.22 -7.00 -13.88
C ALA A 158 11.10 -7.87 -14.81
N ALA A 159 11.89 -7.25 -15.68
CA ALA A 159 12.83 -7.96 -16.55
C ALA A 159 13.94 -8.69 -15.75
N MET A 160 14.52 -8.03 -14.74
CA MET A 160 15.49 -8.66 -13.83
C MET A 160 14.89 -9.87 -13.10
N CYS A 161 13.65 -9.74 -12.62
CA CYS A 161 12.97 -10.84 -11.94
C CYS A 161 12.68 -12.03 -12.86
N ALA A 162 12.33 -11.77 -14.12
CA ALA A 162 12.18 -12.82 -15.10
C ALA A 162 13.48 -13.62 -15.29
N LEU A 163 14.63 -12.93 -15.40
CA LEU A 163 15.94 -13.56 -15.48
C LEU A 163 16.29 -14.40 -14.24
N ILE A 164 16.02 -13.88 -13.04
CA ILE A 164 16.27 -14.59 -11.78
C ILE A 164 15.38 -15.86 -11.72
N ARG A 165 14.14 -15.77 -12.15
CA ARG A 165 13.19 -16.88 -12.18
C ARG A 165 13.66 -17.97 -13.16
N GLU A 166 14.02 -17.61 -14.39
CA GLU A 166 14.50 -18.55 -15.41
C GLU A 166 15.78 -19.27 -14.98
N ASN A 167 16.66 -18.60 -14.25
CA ASN A 167 17.90 -19.19 -13.72
C ASN A 167 17.70 -19.93 -12.38
N GLY A 168 16.48 -20.21 -11.97
CA GLY A 168 16.17 -21.03 -10.80
C GLY A 168 16.42 -20.34 -9.45
N GLY A 169 16.66 -19.01 -9.42
CA GLY A 169 16.93 -18.27 -8.20
C GLY A 169 15.80 -18.41 -7.17
N PHE A 170 14.55 -18.40 -7.62
CA PHE A 170 13.41 -18.60 -6.72
C PHE A 170 13.33 -20.01 -6.15
N THR A 171 13.76 -21.03 -6.90
CA THR A 171 13.81 -22.41 -6.40
C THR A 171 14.81 -22.55 -5.25
N VAL A 172 15.94 -21.84 -5.33
CA VAL A 172 16.94 -21.81 -4.24
C VAL A 172 16.37 -21.12 -3.01
N LEU A 173 15.70 -19.98 -3.19
CA LEU A 173 15.05 -19.23 -2.12
C LEU A 173 14.02 -20.10 -1.37
N LEU A 174 13.20 -20.85 -2.11
CA LEU A 174 12.21 -21.77 -1.58
C LEU A 174 12.81 -22.87 -0.72
N ARG A 175 13.84 -23.53 -1.24
CA ARG A 175 14.52 -24.57 -0.48
C ARG A 175 15.10 -24.05 0.83
N ALA A 176 15.64 -22.81 0.80
CA ALA A 176 16.15 -22.16 2.00
C ALA A 176 15.05 -21.90 3.02
N ILE A 177 13.88 -21.38 2.58
CA ILE A 177 12.73 -21.09 3.44
C ILE A 177 12.22 -22.40 4.08
N HIS A 178 11.98 -23.46 3.30
CA HIS A 178 11.55 -24.76 3.83
C HIS A 178 12.53 -25.38 4.83
N LYS A 179 13.82 -25.14 4.67
CA LYS A 179 14.84 -25.66 5.59
C LYS A 179 14.85 -24.92 6.93
N ILE A 180 14.58 -23.62 6.92
CA ILE A 180 14.67 -22.75 8.10
C ILE A 180 13.36 -22.77 8.90
N PHE A 181 12.22 -22.67 8.22
CA PHE A 181 10.90 -22.53 8.85
C PHE A 181 10.19 -23.87 8.97
N ARG A 182 9.97 -24.31 10.22
CA ARG A 182 9.33 -25.60 10.53
C ARG A 182 8.09 -25.40 11.39
N GLY A 183 7.11 -26.29 11.21
CA GLY A 183 5.84 -26.26 11.93
C GLY A 183 4.93 -25.11 11.50
N LYS A 184 3.70 -25.10 12.02
CA LYS A 184 2.64 -24.20 11.56
C LYS A 184 2.97 -22.71 11.69
N LYS A 185 3.51 -22.29 12.84
CA LYS A 185 3.90 -20.88 13.06
C LYS A 185 5.11 -20.49 12.21
N GLY A 186 6.08 -21.40 12.09
CA GLY A 186 7.22 -21.21 11.19
C GLY A 186 6.79 -21.11 9.74
N GLY A 187 5.87 -21.97 9.29
CA GLY A 187 5.29 -21.90 7.95
C GLY A 187 4.61 -20.56 7.65
N GLN A 188 3.84 -20.01 8.61
CA GLN A 188 3.21 -18.69 8.48
C GLN A 188 4.25 -17.57 8.31
N LEU A 189 5.30 -17.58 9.14
CA LEU A 189 6.40 -16.62 9.01
C LEU A 189 7.17 -16.82 7.70
N GLY A 190 7.36 -18.07 7.29
CA GLY A 190 7.99 -18.42 6.02
C GLY A 190 7.25 -17.89 4.80
N VAL A 191 5.91 -17.96 4.79
CA VAL A 191 5.06 -17.36 3.76
C VAL A 191 5.24 -15.84 3.73
N GLY A 192 5.25 -15.19 4.90
CA GLY A 192 5.47 -13.75 5.00
C GLY A 192 6.85 -13.34 4.48
N ILE A 193 7.91 -14.02 4.90
CA ILE A 193 9.27 -13.74 4.44
C ILE A 193 9.43 -14.02 2.94
N LEU A 194 8.81 -15.08 2.42
CA LEU A 194 8.81 -15.39 1.01
C LEU A 194 8.30 -14.20 0.18
N VAL A 195 7.09 -13.74 0.47
CA VAL A 195 6.50 -12.63 -0.30
C VAL A 195 7.26 -11.33 -0.11
N ALA A 196 7.78 -11.07 1.10
CA ALA A 196 8.60 -9.90 1.39
C ALA A 196 9.89 -9.88 0.52
N LEU A 197 10.59 -11.00 0.42
CA LEU A 197 11.79 -11.11 -0.42
C LEU A 197 11.47 -10.99 -1.91
N LEU A 198 10.34 -11.53 -2.35
CA LEU A 198 9.87 -11.38 -3.72
C LEU A 198 9.48 -9.94 -4.01
N ASP A 199 8.87 -9.25 -3.07
CA ASP A 199 8.52 -7.84 -3.20
C ASP A 199 9.76 -6.93 -3.26
N ILE A 200 10.75 -7.19 -2.42
CA ILE A 200 12.07 -6.52 -2.52
C ILE A 200 12.69 -6.72 -3.91
N ALA A 201 12.57 -7.92 -4.47
CA ALA A 201 13.12 -8.23 -5.79
C ALA A 201 12.31 -7.64 -6.96
N THR A 202 10.99 -7.51 -6.82
CA THR A 202 10.09 -7.03 -7.89
C THR A 202 9.73 -5.57 -7.77
N ALA A 203 9.94 -4.96 -6.59
CA ALA A 203 9.46 -3.63 -6.22
C ALA A 203 7.95 -3.41 -6.49
N ASN A 204 7.18 -4.51 -6.51
CA ASN A 204 5.76 -4.51 -6.78
C ASN A 204 5.06 -5.63 -6.00
N ASN A 205 4.23 -5.24 -5.03
CA ASN A 205 3.55 -6.16 -4.13
C ASN A 205 2.59 -7.12 -4.83
N THR A 206 1.85 -6.68 -5.83
CA THR A 206 0.93 -7.55 -6.60
C THR A 206 1.69 -8.63 -7.36
N VAL A 207 2.78 -8.26 -8.03
CA VAL A 207 3.65 -9.22 -8.73
C VAL A 207 4.27 -10.20 -7.74
N ALA A 208 4.77 -9.73 -6.62
CA ALA A 208 5.34 -10.56 -5.56
C ALA A 208 4.33 -11.59 -5.03
N ILE A 209 3.09 -11.17 -4.78
CA ILE A 209 2.00 -12.05 -4.34
C ILE A 209 1.70 -13.10 -5.40
N VAL A 210 1.55 -12.72 -6.67
CA VAL A 210 1.28 -13.67 -7.77
C VAL A 210 2.38 -14.71 -7.87
N MET A 211 3.64 -14.29 -7.73
CA MET A 211 4.81 -15.20 -7.76
C MET A 211 4.90 -16.08 -6.52
N ALA A 212 4.53 -15.57 -5.35
CA ALA A 212 4.55 -16.32 -4.10
C ALA A 212 3.41 -17.35 -4.02
N ASN A 213 2.28 -17.09 -4.67
CA ASN A 213 1.05 -17.86 -4.52
C ASN A 213 1.20 -19.38 -4.67
N PRO A 214 1.82 -19.93 -5.72
CA PRO A 214 1.91 -21.38 -5.89
C PRO A 214 2.64 -22.06 -4.73
N ILE A 215 3.63 -21.38 -4.22
CA ILE A 215 4.52 -21.82 -3.17
C ILE A 215 3.87 -21.68 -1.81
N ALA A 216 3.28 -20.52 -1.55
CA ALA A 216 2.55 -20.27 -0.34
C ALA A 216 1.37 -21.24 -0.19
N LYS A 217 0.73 -21.63 -1.30
CA LYS A 217 -0.33 -22.65 -1.31
C LYS A 217 0.21 -24.02 -0.88
N GLN A 218 1.32 -24.45 -1.45
CA GLN A 218 1.95 -25.72 -1.04
C GLN A 218 2.38 -25.67 0.42
N MET A 219 3.03 -24.58 0.88
CA MET A 219 3.38 -24.41 2.29
C MET A 219 2.14 -24.41 3.19
N SER A 220 1.04 -23.83 2.74
CA SER A 220 -0.23 -23.80 3.45
C SER A 220 -0.77 -25.23 3.69
N GLU A 221 -0.74 -26.07 2.67
CA GLU A 221 -1.13 -27.47 2.74
C GLU A 221 -0.20 -28.27 3.66
N ASP A 222 1.12 -28.14 3.48
CA ASP A 222 2.14 -28.87 4.25
C ASP A 222 2.11 -28.54 5.75
N TYR A 223 1.82 -27.30 6.12
CA TYR A 223 1.81 -26.85 7.51
C TYR A 223 0.40 -26.71 8.12
N GLY A 224 -0.65 -27.04 7.39
CA GLY A 224 -2.04 -26.95 7.84
C GLY A 224 -2.48 -25.50 8.14
N ILE A 225 -2.04 -24.55 7.32
CA ILE A 225 -2.45 -23.13 7.39
C ILE A 225 -3.71 -22.96 6.53
N THR A 226 -4.67 -22.19 6.99
CA THR A 226 -5.90 -21.97 6.19
C THR A 226 -5.62 -21.03 5.01
N PRO A 227 -6.26 -21.25 3.82
CA PRO A 227 -6.07 -20.41 2.64
C PRO A 227 -6.29 -18.91 2.91
N ARG A 228 -7.33 -18.56 3.68
CA ARG A 228 -7.61 -17.17 4.07
C ARG A 228 -6.46 -16.54 4.88
N LYS A 229 -5.84 -17.31 5.79
CA LYS A 229 -4.72 -16.83 6.59
C LYS A 229 -3.47 -16.67 5.74
N THR A 230 -3.23 -17.60 4.82
CA THR A 230 -2.13 -17.50 3.87
C THR A 230 -2.29 -16.27 2.96
N ALA A 231 -3.49 -16.04 2.43
CA ALA A 231 -3.78 -14.84 1.63
C ALA A 231 -3.58 -13.54 2.44
N SER A 232 -4.02 -13.53 3.71
CA SER A 232 -3.81 -12.39 4.60
C SER A 232 -2.32 -12.13 4.87
N LEU A 233 -1.52 -13.16 5.10
CA LEU A 233 -0.07 -13.03 5.32
C LEU A 233 0.67 -12.55 4.06
N LEU A 234 0.30 -13.05 2.88
CA LEU A 234 0.84 -12.60 1.61
C LEU A 234 0.61 -11.10 1.43
N ASP A 235 -0.62 -10.64 1.61
CA ASP A 235 -0.97 -9.23 1.49
C ASP A 235 -0.30 -8.36 2.57
N THR A 236 -0.33 -8.78 3.83
CA THR A 236 0.26 -8.03 4.95
C THR A 236 1.78 -7.85 4.79
N PHE A 237 2.52 -8.93 4.51
CA PHE A 237 3.97 -8.86 4.44
C PHE A 237 4.47 -8.19 3.16
N SER A 238 3.76 -8.31 2.03
CA SER A 238 4.07 -7.52 0.84
C SER A 238 3.84 -6.03 1.08
N CYS A 239 2.75 -5.66 1.75
CA CYS A 239 2.50 -4.27 2.12
C CYS A 239 3.60 -3.70 3.04
N ILE A 240 4.08 -4.47 4.02
CA ILE A 240 5.19 -4.06 4.88
C ILE A 240 6.44 -3.78 4.05
N SER A 241 6.82 -4.70 3.17
CA SER A 241 8.02 -4.57 2.32
C SER A 241 7.90 -3.39 1.38
N GLN A 242 6.79 -3.29 0.65
CA GLN A 242 6.53 -2.22 -0.31
C GLN A 242 6.59 -0.84 0.34
N GLY A 243 6.11 -0.71 1.58
CA GLY A 243 6.15 0.56 2.32
C GLY A 243 7.54 1.05 2.67
N ILE A 244 8.48 0.14 2.90
CA ILE A 244 9.85 0.47 3.32
C ILE A 244 10.88 0.43 2.18
N LEU A 245 10.46 0.12 0.94
CA LEU A 245 11.37 0.08 -0.20
C LEU A 245 11.58 1.49 -0.77
N PRO A 246 12.81 2.03 -0.74
CA PRO A 246 13.08 3.38 -1.26
C PRO A 246 12.89 3.50 -2.78
N TYR A 247 12.96 2.41 -3.51
CA TYR A 247 12.76 2.30 -4.95
C TYR A 247 11.41 1.65 -5.31
N GLY A 248 10.56 1.38 -4.32
CA GLY A 248 9.22 0.84 -4.55
C GLY A 248 8.32 1.86 -5.25
N ALA A 249 7.42 1.40 -6.11
CA ALA A 249 6.53 2.25 -6.90
C ALA A 249 5.77 3.26 -6.02
N GLN A 250 5.30 2.84 -4.87
CA GLN A 250 4.56 3.69 -3.93
C GLN A 250 5.42 4.85 -3.39
N MET A 251 6.69 4.58 -3.07
CA MET A 251 7.64 5.58 -2.58
C MET A 251 8.01 6.57 -3.70
N LEU A 252 8.30 6.05 -4.90
CA LEU A 252 8.64 6.89 -6.05
C LEU A 252 7.49 7.82 -6.44
N VAL A 253 6.25 7.33 -6.44
CA VAL A 253 5.06 8.17 -6.68
C VAL A 253 4.90 9.25 -5.62
N ALA A 254 5.17 8.93 -4.35
CA ALA A 254 5.10 9.92 -3.28
C ALA A 254 6.14 11.03 -3.44
N ILE A 255 7.40 10.66 -3.73
CA ILE A 255 8.50 11.60 -3.95
C ILE A 255 8.24 12.46 -5.19
N SER A 256 7.84 11.85 -6.31
CA SER A 256 7.52 12.57 -7.55
C SER A 256 6.41 13.60 -7.33
N ALA A 257 5.33 13.20 -6.65
CA ALA A 257 4.22 14.09 -6.37
C ALA A 257 4.58 15.25 -5.42
N VAL A 258 5.52 15.05 -4.51
CA VAL A 258 6.06 16.11 -3.63
C VAL A 258 6.97 17.05 -4.41
N HIS A 259 7.81 16.49 -5.29
CA HIS A 259 8.70 17.27 -6.16
C HIS A 259 7.92 18.15 -7.13
N GLU A 260 6.82 17.66 -7.72
CA GLU A 260 5.93 18.46 -8.57
C GLU A 260 5.30 19.66 -7.84
N LEU A 261 5.15 19.57 -6.51
CA LEU A 261 4.68 20.66 -5.66
C LEU A 261 5.80 21.65 -5.26
N GLY A 262 7.03 21.45 -5.75
CA GLY A 262 8.17 22.31 -5.49
C GLY A 262 8.94 22.01 -4.22
N TYR A 263 8.73 20.84 -3.60
CA TYR A 263 9.45 20.42 -2.40
C TYR A 263 10.42 19.29 -2.72
N GLU A 264 11.52 19.23 -1.98
CA GLU A 264 12.45 18.11 -2.03
C GLU A 264 12.29 17.26 -0.76
N LEU A 265 12.09 15.97 -0.94
CA LEU A 265 11.98 15.01 0.14
C LEU A 265 12.62 13.69 -0.27
N SER A 266 13.51 13.17 0.56
CA SER A 266 14.15 11.88 0.32
C SER A 266 13.30 10.71 0.78
N ALA A 267 13.48 9.54 0.14
CA ALA A 267 12.83 8.30 0.58
C ALA A 267 13.11 7.98 2.06
N PHE A 268 14.33 8.24 2.52
CA PHE A 268 14.74 7.93 3.90
C PHE A 268 14.04 8.83 4.93
N GLU A 269 13.76 10.08 4.59
CA GLU A 269 13.00 10.99 5.47
C GLU A 269 11.55 10.54 5.58
N ILE A 270 10.95 10.09 4.49
CA ILE A 270 9.60 9.50 4.51
C ILE A 270 9.60 8.22 5.35
N MET A 271 10.53 7.30 5.10
CA MET A 271 10.64 6.02 5.82
C MET A 271 10.80 6.21 7.33
N ALA A 272 11.59 7.19 7.76
CA ALA A 272 11.79 7.49 9.19
C ALA A 272 10.50 7.91 9.91
N ASN A 273 9.51 8.42 9.16
CA ASN A 273 8.21 8.86 9.67
C ASN A 273 7.05 7.92 9.32
N LEU A 274 7.32 6.84 8.59
CA LEU A 274 6.31 5.88 8.11
C LEU A 274 6.10 4.79 9.16
N PHE A 275 5.27 5.06 10.16
CA PHE A 275 5.06 4.16 11.31
C PHE A 275 4.19 2.95 11.01
N TYR A 276 3.27 3.05 10.04
CA TYR A 276 2.31 1.99 9.77
C TYR A 276 2.96 0.62 9.42
N PRO A 277 3.93 0.50 8.50
CA PRO A 277 4.58 -0.77 8.20
C PRO A 277 5.26 -1.40 9.42
N GLY A 278 5.90 -0.60 10.26
CA GLY A 278 6.51 -1.07 11.51
C GLY A 278 5.48 -1.63 12.49
N MET A 279 4.36 -0.91 12.69
CA MET A 279 3.27 -1.37 13.54
C MET A 279 2.56 -2.59 12.94
N LEU A 280 2.44 -2.65 11.61
CA LEU A 280 1.88 -3.79 10.90
C LEU A 280 2.74 -5.05 11.07
N LEU A 281 4.06 -4.90 11.04
CA LEU A 281 4.99 -6.00 11.33
C LEU A 281 4.80 -6.50 12.76
N VAL A 282 4.78 -5.63 13.75
CA VAL A 282 4.58 -6.01 15.16
C VAL A 282 3.23 -6.70 15.33
N SER A 283 2.16 -6.15 14.78
CA SER A 283 0.81 -6.72 14.86
C SER A 283 0.76 -8.10 14.18
N SER A 284 1.38 -8.27 13.01
CA SER A 284 1.41 -9.55 12.29
C SER A 284 2.20 -10.62 13.06
N LEU A 285 3.31 -10.26 13.71
CA LEU A 285 4.06 -11.19 14.56
C LEU A 285 3.24 -11.62 15.79
N ILE A 286 2.54 -10.69 16.44
CA ILE A 286 1.63 -11.02 17.53
C ILE A 286 0.54 -11.97 17.03
N PHE A 287 -0.04 -11.70 15.85
CA PHE A 287 -1.05 -12.54 15.26
C PHE A 287 -0.55 -13.97 14.95
N ILE A 288 0.68 -14.12 14.48
CA ILE A 288 1.29 -15.43 14.19
C ILE A 288 1.62 -16.19 15.49
N PHE A 289 2.22 -15.52 16.47
CA PHE A 289 2.81 -16.22 17.62
C PHE A 289 1.91 -16.27 18.85
N VAL A 290 1.04 -15.30 19.05
CA VAL A 290 0.25 -15.18 20.28
C VAL A 290 -1.20 -15.62 20.08
N LEU A 291 -1.84 -15.21 18.98
CA LEU A 291 -3.25 -15.51 18.78
C LEU A 291 -3.47 -16.96 18.31
N PRO A 292 -4.44 -17.69 18.87
CA PRO A 292 -4.78 -19.02 18.39
C PRO A 292 -5.41 -18.95 16.99
N ASP A 293 -5.12 -19.97 16.17
CA ASP A 293 -5.79 -20.09 14.88
C ASP A 293 -7.30 -20.22 15.09
N ARG A 294 -8.06 -19.32 14.50
CA ARG A 294 -9.52 -19.43 14.47
C ARG A 294 -9.91 -20.69 13.68
N LYS A 295 -10.55 -21.62 14.35
CA LYS A 295 -11.12 -22.82 13.69
C LYS A 295 -12.07 -22.35 12.58
N ASN A 296 -12.04 -23.06 11.44
CA ASN A 296 -13.05 -22.87 10.41
C ASN A 296 -14.41 -23.03 11.07
N VAL A 297 -15.21 -21.98 11.07
CA VAL A 297 -16.66 -22.14 11.12
C VAL A 297 -16.98 -22.61 9.71
N GLU A 298 -16.96 -23.93 9.50
CA GLU A 298 -17.52 -24.55 8.32
C GLU A 298 -18.93 -23.99 8.17
N SER A 299 -19.19 -23.35 7.04
CA SER A 299 -20.56 -23.03 6.67
C SER A 299 -21.30 -24.33 6.41
N ASN A 300 -21.88 -24.90 7.45
CA ASN A 300 -23.01 -25.79 7.31
C ASN A 300 -24.20 -24.91 6.94
N ALA A 301 -24.43 -24.69 5.66
CA ALA A 301 -25.70 -24.33 5.07
C ALA A 301 -25.66 -24.68 3.58
#